data_f92169ea9911aa71af7dce3fa054d2e2
#
_entry.id   f92169ea9911aa71af7dce3fa054d2e2
#
_cell.length_a   1.000
_cell.length_b   1.000
_cell.length_c   1.000
_cell.angle_alpha   90.00
_cell.angle_beta   90.00
_cell.angle_gamma   90.00
#
_symmetry.space_group_name_H-M   'P 1'
#
loop_
_entity.id
_entity.type
_entity.pdbx_description
1 polymer ?
#
loop_
_entity_poly.entity_id
_entity_poly.type
_entity_poly.pdbx_seq_one_letter_code
_entity_poly.pdbx_strand_id
1 'polypeptide(L)'
;KILKEAPLNKSHKKYGFIEPVKYFVPSIGISQLVSINNEDSEFFVGAMGNEIKDQDLGIHYIKLNENRDKVIKHKYIPLNERVRDMIVSKDQKIILIFLETSSSIVILNKQEN
;
A
#
# COMPACT_ATOMS: atom_id res chain seq x y z
N LYS A 1 5.03 -20.05 22.25
CA LYS A 1 4.83 -18.74 21.65
C LYS A 1 3.36 -18.53 21.35
N ILE A 2 2.91 -17.31 21.53
CA ILE A 2 1.50 -16.96 21.32
C ILE A 2 1.03 -17.30 19.91
N LEU A 3 1.84 -17.01 18.90
CA LEU A 3 1.47 -17.26 17.52
C LEU A 3 1.34 -18.74 17.17
N LYS A 4 2.00 -19.60 17.94
CA LYS A 4 1.87 -21.04 17.74
C LYS A 4 0.56 -21.58 18.26
N GLU A 5 0.05 -20.96 19.31
CA GLU A 5 -1.16 -21.40 19.98
C GLU A 5 -2.40 -20.67 19.48
N ALA A 6 -2.23 -19.44 18.98
CA ALA A 6 -3.34 -18.70 18.40
C ALA A 6 -3.61 -19.23 16.98
N PRO A 7 -4.82 -19.65 16.69
CA PRO A 7 -5.14 -20.11 15.34
C PRO A 7 -5.08 -18.95 14.37
N LEU A 8 -4.21 -19.07 13.36
CA LEU A 8 -4.15 -18.11 12.27
C LEU A 8 -4.97 -18.65 11.12
N ASN A 9 -5.93 -17.87 10.68
CA ASN A 9 -6.79 -18.26 9.58
C ASN A 9 -6.00 -18.15 8.28
N LYS A 10 -5.68 -19.29 7.69
CA LYS A 10 -4.98 -19.34 6.40
C LYS A 10 -5.91 -19.07 5.24
N SER A 11 -7.21 -19.23 5.46
CA SER A 11 -8.23 -18.93 4.48
C SER A 11 -9.29 -18.07 5.12
N HIS A 12 -9.42 -16.84 4.65
CA HIS A 12 -10.44 -15.92 5.15
C HIS A 12 -11.83 -16.40 4.76
N LYS A 13 -11.95 -16.96 3.56
CA LYS A 13 -13.23 -17.45 3.06
C LYS A 13 -13.81 -18.57 3.92
N LYS A 14 -12.95 -19.45 4.41
CA LYS A 14 -13.36 -20.58 5.26
C LYS A 14 -14.06 -20.11 6.54
N TYR A 15 -13.70 -18.95 7.04
CA TYR A 15 -14.25 -18.39 8.28
C TYR A 15 -15.24 -17.25 8.03
N GLY A 16 -15.77 -17.13 6.81
CA GLY A 16 -16.79 -16.15 6.49
C GLY A 16 -16.27 -14.77 6.11
N PHE A 17 -14.97 -14.62 5.90
CA PHE A 17 -14.36 -13.36 5.49
C PHE A 17 -14.05 -13.36 4.00
N ILE A 18 -14.03 -12.15 3.42
CA ILE A 18 -13.62 -11.97 2.03
C ILE A 18 -12.09 -12.17 1.94
N GLU A 19 -11.64 -12.91 0.94
CA GLU A 19 -10.22 -13.10 0.73
C GLU A 19 -9.53 -11.80 0.34
N PRO A 20 -8.30 -11.54 0.82
CA PRO A 20 -7.54 -10.37 0.39
C PRO A 20 -7.28 -10.39 -1.11
N VAL A 21 -7.32 -9.21 -1.74
CA VAL A 21 -7.00 -9.07 -3.17
C VAL A 21 -5.50 -9.10 -3.43
N LYS A 22 -4.68 -8.86 -2.39
CA LYS A 22 -3.23 -8.80 -2.52
C LYS A 22 -2.55 -9.19 -1.24
N TYR A 23 -1.55 -10.05 -1.34
CA TYR A 23 -0.64 -10.38 -0.25
C TYR A 23 0.74 -9.83 -0.60
N PHE A 24 1.46 -9.35 0.41
CA PHE A 24 2.87 -8.98 0.26
C PHE A 24 3.71 -10.01 1.01
N VAL A 25 4.48 -10.80 0.25
CA VAL A 25 5.34 -11.84 0.81
C VAL A 25 6.73 -11.68 0.20
N PRO A 26 7.75 -11.33 0.99
CA PRO A 26 7.68 -11.04 2.43
C PRO A 26 6.88 -9.77 2.73
N SER A 27 6.51 -9.60 4.00
CA SER A 27 5.77 -8.42 4.43
C SER A 27 6.59 -7.16 4.19
N ILE A 28 5.92 -6.12 3.70
CA ILE A 28 6.56 -4.83 3.46
C ILE A 28 6.36 -3.84 4.62
N GLY A 29 5.66 -4.28 5.69
CA GLY A 29 5.33 -3.37 6.79
C GLY A 29 4.41 -2.25 6.30
N ILE A 30 3.19 -2.59 5.94
CA ILE A 30 2.24 -1.61 5.41
C ILE A 30 1.97 -0.54 6.47
N SER A 31 2.23 0.72 6.10
CA SER A 31 1.96 1.85 6.98
C SER A 31 0.61 2.48 6.71
N GLN A 32 0.22 2.56 5.44
CA GLN A 32 -1.02 3.22 5.07
C GLN A 32 -1.46 2.81 3.68
N LEU A 33 -2.76 2.89 3.45
CA LEU A 33 -3.40 2.67 2.15
C LEU A 33 -4.25 3.89 1.85
N VAL A 34 -4.05 4.51 0.70
CA VAL A 34 -4.86 5.66 0.28
C VAL A 34 -5.39 5.45 -1.13
N SER A 35 -6.65 5.84 -1.34
CA SER A 35 -7.25 5.86 -2.67
C SER A 35 -6.79 7.10 -3.42
N ILE A 36 -6.42 6.94 -4.69
CA ILE A 36 -5.92 8.06 -5.49
C ILE A 36 -6.81 8.38 -6.68
N ASN A 37 -7.98 7.77 -6.77
CA ASN A 37 -8.97 8.11 -7.80
C ASN A 37 -10.39 8.07 -7.24
N ASN A 38 -11.32 8.69 -7.96
CA ASN A 38 -12.71 8.81 -7.50
C ASN A 38 -13.46 7.47 -7.45
N GLU A 39 -13.06 6.53 -8.28
CA GLU A 39 -13.72 5.22 -8.36
C GLU A 39 -13.22 4.25 -7.29
N ASP A 40 -12.24 4.65 -6.49
CA ASP A 40 -11.60 3.78 -5.49
C ASP A 40 -11.13 2.47 -6.11
N SER A 41 -10.47 2.57 -7.24
CA SER A 41 -9.88 1.43 -7.92
C SER A 41 -8.37 1.51 -8.04
N GLU A 42 -7.76 2.66 -7.69
CA GLU A 42 -6.31 2.85 -7.69
C GLU A 42 -5.87 3.32 -6.33
N PHE A 43 -4.79 2.73 -5.84
CA PHE A 43 -4.34 2.95 -4.47
C PHE A 43 -2.83 3.07 -4.40
N PHE A 44 -2.37 3.84 -3.42
CA PHE A 44 -0.98 3.80 -2.97
C PHE A 44 -0.93 3.08 -1.63
N VAL A 45 0.04 2.19 -1.49
CA VAL A 45 0.32 1.46 -0.25
C VAL A 45 1.70 1.88 0.21
N GLY A 46 1.78 2.49 1.38
CA GLY A 46 3.07 2.88 1.96
C GLY A 46 3.73 1.72 2.67
N ALA A 47 5.05 1.66 2.60
CA ALA A 47 5.84 0.60 3.20
C ALA A 47 6.82 1.16 4.23
N MET A 48 7.02 0.43 5.33
CA MET A 48 7.91 0.80 6.44
C MET A 48 8.84 -0.35 6.80
N GLY A 49 9.51 -0.90 5.79
CA GLY A 49 10.45 -1.99 6.03
C GLY A 49 11.88 -1.50 6.27
N ASN A 50 12.83 -2.40 6.11
CA ASN A 50 14.24 -2.12 6.33
C ASN A 50 15.11 -2.53 5.15
N GLU A 51 14.57 -3.23 4.18
CA GLU A 51 15.36 -3.90 3.15
C GLU A 51 14.92 -3.48 1.77
N ILE A 52 15.79 -2.76 1.05
CA ILE A 52 15.50 -2.32 -0.32
C ILE A 52 15.10 -3.50 -1.21
N LYS A 53 15.76 -4.64 -1.05
CA LYS A 53 15.48 -5.84 -1.85
C LYS A 53 14.07 -6.38 -1.67
N ASP A 54 13.41 -6.07 -0.55
CA ASP A 54 12.06 -6.54 -0.28
C ASP A 54 11.00 -5.57 -0.78
N GLN A 55 11.42 -4.48 -1.45
CA GLN A 55 10.53 -3.43 -1.96
C GLN A 55 9.66 -2.82 -0.85
N ASP A 56 10.28 -2.60 0.30
CA ASP A 56 9.58 -2.13 1.49
C ASP A 56 10.02 -0.74 1.95
N LEU A 57 10.70 0.01 1.07
CA LEU A 57 11.13 1.39 1.35
C LEU A 57 10.59 2.34 0.27
N GLY A 58 9.30 2.50 0.23
CA GLY A 58 8.64 3.36 -0.73
C GLY A 58 7.16 3.10 -0.77
N ILE A 59 6.57 3.27 -1.94
CA ILE A 59 5.13 3.06 -2.12
C ILE A 59 4.88 2.04 -3.22
N HIS A 60 3.76 1.35 -3.08
CA HIS A 60 3.28 0.44 -4.11
C HIS A 60 2.01 1.02 -4.73
N TYR A 61 2.01 1.12 -6.04
CA TYR A 61 0.81 1.49 -6.78
C TYR A 61 0.05 0.21 -7.12
N ILE A 62 -1.21 0.19 -6.80
CA ILE A 62 -2.09 -0.96 -7.02
C ILE A 62 -3.31 -0.47 -7.80
N LYS A 63 -3.63 -1.17 -8.88
CA LYS A 63 -4.88 -0.93 -9.59
C LYS A 63 -5.72 -2.19 -9.56
N LEU A 64 -6.99 -2.04 -9.20
CA LEU A 64 -7.94 -3.14 -9.19
C LEU A 64 -8.74 -3.18 -10.49
N ASN A 65 -9.27 -4.35 -10.80
CA ASN A 65 -10.22 -4.50 -11.92
C ASN A 65 -11.54 -3.82 -11.60
N GLU A 66 -12.45 -3.83 -12.57
CA GLU A 66 -13.74 -3.18 -12.45
C GLU A 66 -14.56 -3.71 -11.27
N ASN A 67 -14.51 -5.00 -11.02
CA ASN A 67 -15.24 -5.62 -9.90
C ASN A 67 -14.52 -5.48 -8.56
N ARG A 68 -13.30 -4.95 -8.55
CA ARG A 68 -12.45 -4.75 -7.36
C ARG A 68 -12.13 -6.05 -6.62
N ASP A 69 -12.06 -7.15 -7.34
CA ASP A 69 -11.71 -8.43 -6.74
C ASP A 69 -10.36 -8.97 -7.19
N LYS A 70 -9.67 -8.24 -8.06
CA LYS A 70 -8.32 -8.64 -8.53
C LYS A 70 -7.44 -7.42 -8.77
N VAL A 71 -6.14 -7.58 -8.47
CA VAL A 71 -5.13 -6.60 -8.84
C VAL A 71 -4.77 -6.81 -10.30
N ILE A 72 -4.95 -5.78 -11.13
CA ILE A 72 -4.60 -5.84 -12.55
C ILE A 72 -3.33 -5.09 -12.87
N LYS A 73 -2.83 -4.26 -11.94
CA LYS A 73 -1.57 -3.56 -12.11
C LYS A 73 -0.93 -3.32 -10.76
N HIS A 74 0.36 -3.57 -10.67
CA HIS A 74 1.15 -3.34 -9.47
C HIS A 74 2.50 -2.78 -9.86
N LYS A 75 2.89 -1.67 -9.23
CA LYS A 75 4.16 -1.03 -9.51
C LYS A 75 4.78 -0.55 -8.20
N TYR A 76 6.07 -0.85 -8.01
CA TYR A 76 6.82 -0.35 -6.86
C TYR A 76 7.50 0.96 -7.22
N ILE A 77 7.36 1.95 -6.37
CA ILE A 77 8.01 3.26 -6.51
C ILE A 77 8.98 3.39 -5.35
N PRO A 78 10.28 3.19 -5.58
CA PRO A 78 11.27 3.26 -4.50
C PRO A 78 11.49 4.70 -4.07
N LEU A 79 11.48 4.92 -2.78
CA LEU A 79 11.82 6.22 -2.18
C LEU A 79 13.06 6.10 -1.30
N ASN A 80 13.53 4.87 -1.08
CA ASN A 80 14.69 4.53 -0.26
C ASN A 80 14.54 4.98 1.20
N GLU A 81 13.31 5.17 1.65
CA GLU A 81 12.97 5.53 3.02
C GLU A 81 11.62 4.94 3.38
N ARG A 82 11.39 4.83 4.68
CA ARG A 82 10.09 4.41 5.20
C ARG A 82 9.05 5.49 4.96
N VAL A 83 7.90 5.07 4.45
CA VAL A 83 6.75 5.95 4.28
C VAL A 83 5.95 5.92 5.57
N ARG A 84 5.94 7.02 6.30
CA ARG A 84 5.25 7.11 7.58
C ARG A 84 3.76 7.38 7.43
N ASP A 85 3.42 8.24 6.47
CA ASP A 85 2.04 8.68 6.28
C ASP A 85 1.86 9.22 4.88
N MET A 86 0.62 9.24 4.40
CA MET A 86 0.25 9.82 3.11
C MET A 86 -1.09 10.51 3.22
N ILE A 87 -1.22 11.63 2.52
CA ILE A 87 -2.48 12.38 2.45
C ILE A 87 -2.75 12.71 0.99
N VAL A 88 -3.99 12.49 0.56
CA VAL A 88 -4.43 12.84 -0.79
C VAL A 88 -5.31 14.07 -0.71
N SER A 89 -5.08 15.06 -1.57
CA SER A 89 -5.91 16.27 -1.62
C SER A 89 -7.34 15.92 -2.05
N LYS A 90 -8.29 16.81 -1.76
CA LYS A 90 -9.70 16.58 -2.10
C LYS A 90 -9.94 16.39 -3.59
N ASP A 91 -9.18 17.11 -4.42
CA ASP A 91 -9.29 16.97 -5.88
C ASP A 91 -8.44 15.81 -6.41
N GLN A 92 -7.71 15.10 -5.52
CA GLN A 92 -6.86 13.96 -5.85
C GLN A 92 -5.72 14.26 -6.81
N LYS A 93 -5.35 15.53 -6.94
CA LYS A 93 -4.26 15.95 -7.82
C LYS A 93 -2.92 15.97 -7.11
N ILE A 94 -2.92 16.08 -5.79
CA ILE A 94 -1.71 16.17 -4.99
C ILE A 94 -1.71 15.09 -3.92
N ILE A 95 -0.58 14.42 -3.79
CA ILE A 95 -0.35 13.43 -2.75
C ILE A 95 0.86 13.87 -1.96
N LEU A 96 0.69 14.02 -0.65
CA LEU A 96 1.77 14.33 0.27
C LEU A 96 2.22 13.06 0.94
N ILE A 97 3.52 12.80 0.93
CA ILE A 97 4.10 11.60 1.52
C ILE A 97 5.12 12.01 2.56
N PHE A 98 4.92 11.58 3.80
CA PHE A 98 5.86 11.85 4.87
C PHE A 98 6.89 10.73 4.95
N LEU A 99 8.17 11.08 4.78
CA LEU A 99 9.29 10.15 4.86
C LEU A 99 9.92 10.24 6.24
N GLU A 100 10.02 9.08 6.89
CA GLU A 100 10.42 9.03 8.30
C GLU A 100 11.89 9.39 8.53
N THR A 101 12.80 8.81 7.75
CA THR A 101 14.23 8.94 8.00
C THR A 101 14.73 10.36 7.85
N SER A 102 14.35 11.04 6.76
CA SER A 102 14.78 12.41 6.50
C SER A 102 13.86 13.45 7.11
N SER A 103 12.73 13.03 7.70
CA SER A 103 11.70 13.93 8.21
C SER A 103 11.25 14.93 7.15
N SER A 104 11.08 14.47 5.92
CA SER A 104 10.71 15.32 4.80
C SER A 104 9.33 14.96 4.28
N ILE A 105 8.74 15.91 3.54
CA ILE A 105 7.47 15.73 2.88
C ILE A 105 7.70 15.79 1.39
N VAL A 106 7.33 14.70 0.69
CA VAL A 106 7.40 14.65 -0.76
C VAL A 106 6.02 15.00 -1.31
N ILE A 107 6.01 15.84 -2.34
CA ILE A 107 4.78 16.23 -3.01
C ILE A 107 4.76 15.55 -4.38
N LEU A 108 3.75 14.72 -4.61
CA LEU A 108 3.52 14.13 -5.92
C LEU A 108 2.33 14.82 -6.56
N ASN A 109 2.55 15.32 -7.77
CA ASN A 109 1.49 15.92 -8.58
C ASN A 109 1.01 14.88 -9.60
N LYS A 110 -0.28 14.63 -9.60
CA LYS A 110 -0.86 13.76 -10.60
C LYS A 110 -0.91 14.50 -11.92
N GLN A 111 -0.26 13.94 -12.94
CA GLN A 111 -0.25 14.56 -14.27
C GLN A 111 -1.49 14.12 -15.03
N GLU A 112 -2.11 15.09 -15.69
CA GLU A 112 -3.24 14.84 -16.58
C GLU A 112 -2.71 14.58 -17.98
N ASN A 113 -3.19 13.52 -18.58
CA ASN A 113 -2.88 13.22 -19.99
C ASN A 113 -4.06 13.55 -20.88
#